data_7b0e4c70decde77f9e3622c8bc4da156
#
_entry.id   7b0e4c70decde77f9e3622c8bc4da156
#
_cell.length_a   1.000
_cell.length_b   1.000
_cell.length_c   1.000
_cell.angle_alpha   90.00
_cell.angle_beta   90.00
_cell.angle_gamma   90.00
#
_symmetry.space_group_name_H-M   'P 1'
#
loop_
_entity.id
_entity.type
_entity.pdbx_description
1 polymer ?
#
loop_
_entity_poly.entity_id
_entity_poly.type
_entity_poly.pdbx_seq_one_letter_code
_entity_poly.pdbx_strand_id
1 'polypeptide(L)'
;MSFKFECCNPSWRPVNISRLEELLDSHLVGQHLARDLVIRSVRGHHLNPAPAKPLVLSFHGWTGSGKNFVAQFIAESVYTRGIHSKYVHLFIATLHFPDVRRTEQYKVRRRLLRP
;
A
#
# COMPACT_ATOMS: atom_id res chain seq x y z
N MET A 1 7.53 -22.94 15.99
CA MET A 1 7.24 -21.64 15.33
C MET A 1 6.98 -20.60 16.40
N SER A 2 7.82 -19.61 16.49
CA SER A 2 7.57 -18.48 17.39
C SER A 2 6.51 -17.59 16.75
N PHE A 3 5.28 -17.60 17.26
CA PHE A 3 4.26 -16.64 16.90
C PHE A 3 4.63 -15.28 17.49
N LYS A 4 5.49 -14.54 16.82
CA LYS A 4 5.73 -13.15 17.16
C LYS A 4 4.54 -12.33 16.70
N PHE A 5 3.86 -11.69 17.63
CA PHE A 5 2.84 -10.71 17.30
C PHE A 5 3.47 -9.56 16.53
N GLU A 6 2.86 -9.19 15.42
CA GLU A 6 3.29 -8.06 14.61
C GLU A 6 3.04 -6.76 15.38
N CYS A 7 4.08 -5.95 15.53
CA CYS A 7 4.05 -4.64 16.18
C CYS A 7 4.48 -3.55 15.20
N CYS A 8 4.02 -2.31 15.44
CA CYS A 8 4.42 -1.17 14.62
C CYS A 8 5.80 -0.65 15.03
N ASN A 9 6.83 -1.47 14.84
CA ASN A 9 8.23 -1.13 15.10
C ASN A 9 9.09 -1.32 13.85
N PRO A 10 10.33 -0.82 13.81
CA PRO A 10 11.20 -0.91 12.64
C PRO A 10 11.45 -2.33 12.13
N SER A 11 11.43 -3.35 13.00
CA SER A 11 11.66 -4.75 12.58
C SER A 11 10.52 -5.33 11.75
N TRP A 12 9.30 -4.84 11.94
CA TRP A 12 8.11 -5.24 11.18
C TRP A 12 7.78 -4.29 10.02
N ARG A 13 8.37 -3.11 10.03
CA ARG A 13 8.22 -2.07 9.02
C ARG A 13 9.60 -1.56 8.56
N PRO A 14 10.39 -2.37 7.89
CA PRO A 14 11.75 -2.02 7.49
C PRO A 14 11.83 -0.94 6.42
N VAL A 15 10.76 -0.72 5.64
CA VAL A 15 10.69 0.22 4.50
C VAL A 15 11.90 0.09 3.58
N ASN A 16 11.96 -1.01 2.87
CA ASN A 16 13.07 -1.32 1.98
C ASN A 16 12.84 -0.70 0.58
N ILE A 17 13.40 0.48 0.37
CA ILE A 17 13.29 1.20 -0.92
C ILE A 17 14.00 0.46 -2.05
N SER A 18 15.16 -0.16 -1.79
CA SER A 18 15.89 -0.92 -2.82
C SER A 18 15.07 -2.10 -3.34
N ARG A 19 14.35 -2.79 -2.45
CA ARG A 19 13.44 -3.85 -2.86
C ARG A 19 12.26 -3.33 -3.68
N LEU A 20 11.72 -2.16 -3.34
CA LEU A 20 10.67 -1.52 -4.12
C LEU A 20 11.17 -1.18 -5.53
N GLU A 21 12.37 -0.62 -5.65
CA GLU A 21 13.00 -0.34 -6.93
C GLU A 21 13.14 -1.60 -7.78
N GLU A 22 13.67 -2.67 -7.21
CA GLU A 22 13.85 -3.96 -7.87
C GLU A 22 12.52 -4.55 -8.37
N LEU A 23 11.48 -4.54 -7.53
CA LEU A 23 10.16 -5.05 -7.90
C LEU A 23 9.52 -4.23 -9.02
N LEU A 24 9.64 -2.91 -8.96
CA LEU A 24 9.10 -2.03 -10.00
C LEU A 24 9.88 -2.17 -11.32
N ASP A 25 11.20 -2.30 -11.28
CA ASP A 25 12.02 -2.49 -12.46
C ASP A 25 11.72 -3.81 -13.18
N SER A 26 11.47 -4.85 -12.43
CA SER A 26 11.19 -6.17 -13.02
C SER A 26 9.77 -6.31 -13.57
N HIS A 27 8.80 -5.53 -13.10
CA HIS A 27 7.38 -5.72 -13.44
C HIS A 27 6.73 -4.54 -14.18
N LEU A 28 7.26 -3.31 -14.06
CA LEU A 28 6.73 -2.14 -14.74
C LEU A 28 7.56 -1.81 -16.00
N VAL A 29 7.31 -2.54 -17.07
CA VAL A 29 7.98 -2.29 -18.35
C VAL A 29 7.41 -1.05 -19.03
N GLY A 30 8.28 -0.10 -19.43
CA GLY A 30 7.90 1.09 -20.17
C GLY A 30 7.20 2.19 -19.35
N GLN A 31 7.12 2.07 -18.02
CA GLN A 31 6.44 3.04 -17.14
C GLN A 31 7.42 3.70 -16.15
N HIS A 32 8.55 4.16 -16.65
CA HIS A 32 9.62 4.75 -15.82
C HIS A 32 9.18 6.01 -15.06
N LEU A 33 8.29 6.84 -15.63
CA LEU A 33 7.80 8.04 -14.94
C LEU A 33 6.95 7.69 -13.71
N ALA A 34 6.06 6.72 -13.85
CA ALA A 34 5.25 6.23 -12.74
C ALA A 34 6.13 5.58 -11.66
N ARG A 35 7.10 4.76 -12.08
CA ARG A 35 8.10 4.15 -11.20
C ARG A 35 8.83 5.21 -10.36
N ASP A 36 9.42 6.20 -11.02
CA ASP A 36 10.22 7.23 -10.35
C ASP A 36 9.37 8.06 -9.38
N LEU A 37 8.15 8.38 -9.75
CA LEU A 37 7.23 9.12 -8.90
C LEU A 37 6.86 8.33 -7.64
N VAL A 38 6.55 7.05 -7.78
CA VAL A 38 6.23 6.16 -6.64
C VAL A 38 7.42 6.07 -5.69
N ILE A 39 8.61 5.79 -6.20
CA ILE A 39 9.83 5.67 -5.40
C ILE A 39 10.13 6.96 -4.65
N ARG A 40 10.09 8.10 -5.32
CA ARG A 40 10.33 9.41 -4.69
C ARG A 40 9.30 9.72 -3.61
N SER A 41 8.03 9.42 -3.86
CA SER A 41 6.95 9.68 -2.90
C SER A 41 7.09 8.82 -1.64
N VAL A 42 7.34 7.53 -1.78
CA VAL A 42 7.51 6.60 -0.66
C VAL A 42 8.78 6.94 0.12
N ARG A 43 9.90 7.18 -0.57
CA ARG A 43 11.17 7.57 0.05
C ARG A 43 11.06 8.88 0.81
N GLY A 44 10.47 9.91 0.20
CA GLY A 44 10.32 11.23 0.83
C GLY A 44 9.44 11.17 2.07
N HIS A 45 8.36 10.40 2.03
CA HIS A 45 7.49 10.22 3.20
C HIS A 45 8.19 9.44 4.32
N HIS A 46 8.95 8.40 3.96
CA HIS A 46 9.69 7.60 4.93
C HIS A 46 10.82 8.38 5.62
N LEU A 47 11.52 9.24 4.88
CA LEU A 47 12.62 10.06 5.42
C LEU A 47 12.13 11.21 6.30
N ASN A 48 10.86 11.57 6.24
CA ASN A 48 10.31 12.58 7.13
C ASN A 48 10.01 11.96 8.50
N PRO A 49 10.70 12.37 9.59
CA PRO A 49 10.52 11.76 10.91
C PRO A 49 9.18 12.07 11.55
N ALA A 50 8.52 13.16 11.14
CA ALA A 50 7.24 13.60 11.69
C ALA A 50 6.33 14.14 10.57
N PRO A 51 5.81 13.27 9.68
CA PRO A 51 4.93 13.71 8.61
C PRO A 51 3.60 14.23 9.18
N ALA A 52 3.21 15.44 8.80
CA ALA A 52 1.97 16.07 9.24
C ALA A 52 0.73 15.42 8.62
N LYS A 53 0.89 14.76 7.48
CA LYS A 53 -0.20 14.13 6.71
C LYS A 53 0.22 12.75 6.22
N PRO A 54 -0.74 11.82 6.06
CA PRO A 54 -0.45 10.54 5.43
C PRO A 54 -0.09 10.72 3.95
N LEU A 55 0.75 9.81 3.44
CA LEU A 55 0.99 9.71 2.00
C LEU A 55 -0.23 9.11 1.32
N VAL A 56 -0.77 9.81 0.34
CA VAL A 56 -1.87 9.34 -0.51
C VAL A 56 -1.38 9.23 -1.95
N LEU A 57 -1.49 8.06 -2.54
CA LEU A 57 -1.17 7.80 -3.94
C LEU A 57 -2.44 7.37 -4.68
N SER A 58 -2.71 8.01 -5.81
CA SER A 58 -3.84 7.68 -6.68
C SER A 58 -3.32 7.15 -8.02
N PHE A 59 -3.66 5.89 -8.32
CA PHE A 59 -3.26 5.25 -9.56
C PHE A 59 -4.42 5.22 -10.55
N HIS A 60 -4.19 5.76 -11.74
CA HIS A 60 -5.15 5.81 -12.83
C HIS A 60 -4.60 5.08 -14.04
N GLY A 61 -5.45 4.37 -14.76
CA GLY A 61 -5.09 3.64 -15.97
C GLY A 61 -6.09 2.55 -16.29
N TRP A 62 -5.97 1.99 -17.49
CA TRP A 62 -6.78 0.88 -17.95
C TRP A 62 -6.57 -0.39 -17.13
N THR A 63 -7.54 -1.30 -17.20
CA THR A 63 -7.40 -2.65 -16.64
C THR A 63 -6.13 -3.31 -17.19
N GLY A 64 -5.35 -3.94 -16.30
CA GLY A 64 -4.08 -4.58 -16.69
C GLY A 64 -2.88 -3.64 -16.81
N SER A 65 -3.01 -2.35 -16.49
CA SER A 65 -1.88 -1.40 -16.52
C SER A 65 -0.91 -1.51 -15.33
N GLY A 66 -1.15 -2.41 -14.40
CA GLY A 66 -0.25 -2.67 -13.26
C GLY A 66 -0.56 -1.92 -11.96
N LYS A 67 -1.71 -1.22 -11.87
CA LYS A 67 -2.09 -0.45 -10.67
C LYS A 67 -2.07 -1.27 -9.37
N ASN A 68 -2.68 -2.45 -9.40
CA ASN A 68 -2.75 -3.33 -8.23
C ASN A 68 -1.38 -3.89 -7.85
N PHE A 69 -0.55 -4.22 -8.83
CA PHE A 69 0.82 -4.69 -8.59
C PHE A 69 1.67 -3.64 -7.90
N VAL A 70 1.59 -2.37 -8.32
CA VAL A 70 2.32 -1.28 -7.68
C VAL A 70 1.92 -1.15 -6.22
N ALA A 71 0.64 -1.20 -5.90
CA ALA A 71 0.16 -1.14 -4.52
C ALA A 71 0.65 -2.32 -3.68
N GLN A 72 0.65 -3.53 -4.23
CA GLN A 72 1.19 -4.73 -3.57
C GLN A 72 2.69 -4.62 -3.33
N PHE A 73 3.46 -4.17 -4.30
CA PHE A 73 4.92 -4.01 -4.16
C PHE A 73 5.29 -2.98 -3.10
N ILE A 74 4.52 -1.89 -2.99
CA ILE A 74 4.69 -0.93 -1.90
C ILE A 74 4.47 -1.62 -0.55
N ALA A 75 3.40 -2.38 -0.39
CA ALA A 75 3.12 -3.10 0.85
C ALA A 75 4.22 -4.12 1.20
N GLU A 76 4.71 -4.88 0.21
CA GLU A 76 5.80 -5.86 0.40
C GLU A 76 7.13 -5.20 0.76
N SER A 77 7.36 -3.98 0.30
CA SER A 77 8.59 -3.23 0.58
C SER A 77 8.55 -2.53 1.93
N VAL A 78 7.36 -2.14 2.40
CA VAL A 78 7.18 -1.41 3.65
C VAL A 78 7.06 -2.35 4.85
N TYR A 79 6.36 -3.46 4.72
CA TYR A 79 6.09 -4.40 5.82
C TYR A 79 6.78 -5.74 5.62
N THR A 80 7.30 -6.30 6.70
CA THR A 80 7.95 -7.63 6.69
C THR A 80 7.01 -8.72 6.19
N ARG A 81 5.73 -8.68 6.57
CA ARG A 81 4.70 -9.62 6.10
C ARG A 81 4.02 -9.22 4.79
N GLY A 82 4.44 -8.11 4.18
CA GLY A 82 3.88 -7.63 2.92
C GLY A 82 2.38 -7.39 2.99
N ILE A 83 1.65 -7.91 2.02
CA ILE A 83 0.18 -7.80 1.96
C ILE A 83 -0.54 -8.56 3.08
N HIS A 84 0.13 -9.49 3.74
CA HIS A 84 -0.41 -10.27 4.87
C HIS A 84 -0.18 -9.59 6.22
N SER A 85 0.42 -8.41 6.24
CA SER A 85 0.56 -7.61 7.46
C SER A 85 -0.81 -7.19 8.00
N LYS A 86 -0.98 -7.23 9.30
CA LYS A 86 -2.22 -6.74 9.94
C LYS A 86 -2.42 -5.22 9.78
N TYR A 87 -1.37 -4.50 9.37
CA TYR A 87 -1.42 -3.06 9.08
C TYR A 87 -1.77 -2.73 7.63
N VAL A 88 -1.90 -3.75 6.78
CA VAL A 88 -2.32 -3.60 5.38
C VAL A 88 -3.79 -4.00 5.25
N HIS A 89 -4.61 -3.07 4.79
CA HIS A 89 -6.04 -3.28 4.59
C HIS A 89 -6.39 -3.10 3.11
N LEU A 90 -6.85 -4.16 2.48
CA LEU A 90 -7.28 -4.15 1.08
C LEU A 90 -8.80 -4.02 1.01
N PHE A 91 -9.28 -3.00 0.30
CA PHE A 91 -10.70 -2.79 0.03
C PHE A 91 -10.96 -2.89 -1.47
N ILE A 92 -11.73 -3.89 -1.87
CA ILE A 92 -12.14 -4.11 -3.26
C ILE A 92 -13.61 -3.72 -3.37
N ALA A 93 -13.90 -2.70 -4.19
CA ALA A 93 -15.23 -2.11 -4.27
C ALA A 93 -16.32 -3.14 -4.63
N THR A 94 -16.05 -4.03 -5.57
CA THR A 94 -16.99 -5.06 -6.02
C THR A 94 -17.30 -6.13 -4.98
N LEU A 95 -16.36 -6.40 -4.07
CA LEU A 95 -16.53 -7.39 -3.00
C LEU A 95 -17.04 -6.78 -1.70
N HIS A 96 -16.53 -5.60 -1.34
CA HIS A 96 -16.80 -4.99 -0.04
C HIS A 96 -17.93 -3.96 -0.09
N PHE A 97 -18.17 -3.37 -1.26
CA PHE A 97 -19.16 -2.30 -1.46
C PHE A 97 -20.00 -2.54 -2.72
N PRO A 98 -20.68 -3.70 -2.84
CA PRO A 98 -21.35 -4.10 -4.08
C PRO A 98 -22.65 -3.33 -4.37
N ASP A 99 -23.28 -2.71 -3.38
CA ASP A 99 -24.56 -2.03 -3.53
C ASP A 99 -24.43 -0.52 -3.21
N VAL A 100 -24.54 0.31 -4.23
CA VAL A 100 -24.49 1.79 -4.11
C VAL A 100 -25.54 2.33 -3.14
N ARG A 101 -26.71 1.67 -3.04
CA ARG A 101 -27.79 2.10 -2.14
C ARG A 101 -27.45 1.96 -0.66
N ARG A 102 -26.43 1.18 -0.32
CA ARG A 102 -25.99 0.94 1.05
C ARG A 102 -24.79 1.80 1.47
N THR A 103 -24.56 2.91 0.80
CA THR A 103 -23.39 3.77 1.00
C THR A 103 -23.23 4.19 2.47
N GLU A 104 -24.31 4.52 3.17
CA GLU A 104 -24.23 4.95 4.58
C GLU A 104 -23.77 3.81 5.50
N GLN A 105 -24.21 2.58 5.25
CA GLN A 105 -23.75 1.41 6.01
C GLN A 105 -22.27 1.16 5.81
N TYR A 106 -21.76 1.36 4.59
CA TYR A 106 -20.33 1.19 4.28
C TYR A 106 -19.47 2.26 4.94
N LYS A 107 -19.95 3.48 5.09
CA LYS A 107 -19.27 4.55 5.83
C LYS A 107 -19.06 4.18 7.30
N VAL A 108 -20.05 3.58 7.93
CA VAL A 108 -19.94 3.09 9.32
C VAL A 108 -18.91 1.97 9.42
N ARG A 109 -18.98 0.98 8.54
CA ARG A 109 -18.02 -0.15 8.51
C ARG A 109 -16.57 0.35 8.34
N ARG A 110 -16.36 1.34 7.50
CA ARG A 110 -15.03 1.96 7.27
C ARG A 110 -14.48 2.63 8.55
N ARG A 111 -15.35 3.21 9.38
CA ARG A 111 -14.94 3.80 10.67
C ARG A 111 -14.49 2.75 11.68
N LEU A 112 -15.15 1.59 11.70
CA LEU A 112 -14.81 0.48 12.61
C LEU A 112 -13.50 -0.22 12.25
N LEU A 113 -13.04 -0.10 11.00
CA LEU A 113 -11.78 -0.70 10.51
C LEU A 113 -10.57 0.25 10.65
N ARG A 114 -10.76 1.46 11.16
CA ARG A 114 -9.64 2.33 11.52
C ARG A 114 -9.03 1.81 12.83
N PRO A 115 -7.72 1.61 12.84
CA PRO A 115 -7.02 1.26 14.07
C PRO A 115 -7.09 2.38 15.08
#